data_e272f14a933bd2d2130fd0406fa23dce
#
_entry.id   e272f14a933bd2d2130fd0406fa23dce
#
_cell.length_a   1.000
_cell.length_b   1.000
_cell.length_c   1.000
_cell.angle_alpha   90.00
_cell.angle_beta   90.00
_cell.angle_gamma   90.00
#
_symmetry.space_group_name_H-M   'P 1'
#
loop_
_entity.id
_entity.type
_entity.pdbx_description
1 polymer ?
#
loop_
_entity_poly.entity_id
_entity_poly.type
_entity_poly.pdbx_seq_one_letter_code
_entity_poly.pdbx_strand_id
1 'polypeptide(L)'
;YRGLNIIYEKRPNLRPSVLRQAEPLYPNYVYNSSQVNRAYSDLMALGYFKSAKIAFEEQPRSADVTDIVSFIGASADSTQTLYTREGYLACNILCTPTLKQSVKVDLEGSTTSSFYGLKATVGYQNRNIFRGAESFDLSFTAGYEFMKAPDARRKRATEFGVTTGLTFPRFLVPWRTGRFRTVNQPKTKVELSINFQDRPYYARTLSSAGITYMWTNSRYSSFSLRPIDINVVDMTRPVDPEFLGNTSNKYLINSFKTQFIGGLSFGYGYNNQRKNLGGNATNIRFNAETAGNLIDAVEHA
;
A
#
# COMPACT_ATOMS: atom_id res chain seq x y z
N TYR A 1 9.09 10.71 23.56
CA TYR A 1 10.03 10.23 22.56
C TYR A 1 10.28 11.32 21.52
N ARG A 2 11.48 11.92 21.48
CA ARG A 2 11.87 12.97 20.52
C ARG A 2 10.86 14.12 20.39
N GLY A 3 10.42 14.68 21.51
CA GLY A 3 9.44 15.77 21.58
C GLY A 3 7.97 15.35 21.56
N LEU A 4 7.68 14.05 21.45
CA LEU A 4 6.33 13.51 21.62
C LEU A 4 6.16 12.93 23.03
N ASN A 5 5.08 13.33 23.70
CA ASN A 5 4.60 12.67 24.91
C ASN A 5 3.53 11.66 24.50
N ILE A 6 3.85 10.34 24.57
CA ILE A 6 2.99 9.29 24.08
C ILE A 6 2.35 8.59 25.27
N ILE A 7 1.03 8.68 25.37
CA ILE A 7 0.22 8.09 26.43
C ILE A 7 -0.54 6.89 25.85
N TYR A 8 -0.46 5.75 26.52
CA TYR A 8 -1.17 4.53 26.14
C TYR A 8 -2.18 4.16 27.24
N GLU A 9 -3.40 3.89 26.86
CA GLU A 9 -4.41 3.34 27.81
C GLU A 9 -4.08 1.91 28.26
N LYS A 10 -3.39 1.14 27.38
CA LYS A 10 -2.98 -0.24 27.60
C LYS A 10 -1.52 -0.42 27.20
N ARG A 11 -1.07 -1.66 27.03
CA ARG A 11 0.30 -1.95 26.57
C ARG A 11 0.59 -1.31 25.20
N PRO A 12 1.78 -0.70 25.02
CA PRO A 12 2.17 -0.09 23.75
C PRO A 12 2.27 -1.16 22.65
N ASN A 13 1.36 -1.11 21.70
CA ASN A 13 1.32 -2.05 20.59
C ASN A 13 2.10 -1.57 19.36
N LEU A 14 2.45 -0.29 19.31
CA LEU A 14 3.19 0.32 18.20
C LEU A 14 4.50 0.91 18.71
N ARG A 15 5.57 0.80 17.93
CA ARG A 15 6.87 1.39 18.28
C ARG A 15 6.79 2.91 18.20
N PRO A 16 7.29 3.67 19.19
CA PRO A 16 7.29 5.12 19.18
C PRO A 16 7.97 5.75 17.94
N SER A 17 8.98 5.06 17.39
CA SER A 17 9.67 5.50 16.17
C SER A 17 8.76 5.56 14.95
N VAL A 18 7.78 4.67 14.84
CA VAL A 18 6.81 4.63 13.74
C VAL A 18 5.85 5.81 13.82
N LEU A 19 5.35 6.11 15.03
CA LEU A 19 4.53 7.30 15.27
C LEU A 19 5.28 8.57 14.90
N ARG A 20 6.53 8.69 15.35
CA ARG A 20 7.35 9.86 15.05
C ARG A 20 7.68 10.01 13.56
N GLN A 21 7.74 8.91 12.84
CA GLN A 21 7.95 8.93 11.38
C GLN A 21 6.70 9.38 10.62
N ALA A 22 5.53 8.98 11.11
CA ALA A 22 4.24 9.32 10.50
C ALA A 22 3.71 10.69 10.91
N GLU A 23 4.30 11.32 11.95
CA GLU A 23 3.85 12.58 12.50
C GLU A 23 4.91 13.67 12.25
N PRO A 24 4.72 14.55 11.25
CA PRO A 24 5.68 15.60 10.87
C PRO A 24 5.59 16.89 11.71
N LEU A 25 4.70 16.96 12.73
CA LEU A 25 4.58 18.13 13.59
C LEU A 25 5.71 18.14 14.61
N TYR A 26 6.50 19.22 14.66
CA TYR A 26 7.60 19.39 15.58
C TYR A 26 7.27 20.44 16.63
N PRO A 27 7.67 20.23 17.90
CA PRO A 27 7.55 21.26 18.92
C PRO A 27 8.27 22.55 18.50
N ASN A 28 7.77 23.69 18.92
CA ASN A 28 8.32 25.02 18.65
C ASN A 28 8.35 25.43 17.16
N TYR A 29 7.50 24.84 16.33
CA TYR A 29 7.30 25.28 14.96
C TYR A 29 5.99 26.08 14.84
N VAL A 30 5.96 27.00 13.87
CA VAL A 30 4.78 27.79 13.55
C VAL A 30 3.67 26.86 13.05
N TYR A 31 2.42 27.09 13.52
CA TYR A 31 1.25 26.35 13.07
C TYR A 31 1.07 26.46 11.56
N ASN A 32 0.90 25.33 10.93
CA ASN A 32 0.61 25.23 9.50
C ASN A 32 -0.46 24.16 9.22
N SER A 33 -1.62 24.58 8.76
CA SER A 33 -2.75 23.70 8.46
C SER A 33 -2.41 22.61 7.44
N SER A 34 -1.53 22.89 6.48
CA SER A 34 -1.09 21.89 5.50
C SER A 34 -0.27 20.79 6.14
N GLN A 35 0.57 21.11 7.13
CA GLN A 35 1.33 20.12 7.91
C GLN A 35 0.41 19.28 8.80
N VAL A 36 -0.62 19.88 9.40
CA VAL A 36 -1.62 19.16 10.20
C VAL A 36 -2.39 18.15 9.33
N ASN A 37 -2.84 18.58 8.15
CA ASN A 37 -3.52 17.69 7.19
C ASN A 37 -2.60 16.57 6.70
N ARG A 38 -1.32 16.86 6.53
CA ARG A 38 -0.31 15.84 6.19
C ARG A 38 -0.12 14.86 7.32
N ALA A 39 0.05 15.32 8.57
CA ALA A 39 0.16 14.45 9.75
C ALA A 39 -1.05 13.51 9.88
N TYR A 40 -2.26 14.03 9.70
CA TYR A 40 -3.46 13.20 9.67
C TYR A 40 -3.40 12.14 8.57
N SER A 41 -3.05 12.55 7.34
CA SER A 41 -2.96 11.64 6.19
C SER A 41 -1.92 10.55 6.40
N ASP A 42 -0.74 10.90 6.93
CA ASP A 42 0.36 9.97 7.15
C ASP A 42 0.07 8.99 8.29
N LEU A 43 -0.59 9.44 9.37
CA LEU A 43 -1.07 8.55 10.44
C LEU A 43 -2.11 7.56 9.93
N MET A 44 -3.07 8.02 9.13
CA MET A 44 -4.09 7.13 8.54
C MET A 44 -3.50 6.18 7.50
N ALA A 45 -2.46 6.59 6.77
CA ALA A 45 -1.77 5.76 5.78
C ALA A 45 -1.01 4.56 6.37
N LEU A 46 -0.72 4.57 7.68
CA LEU A 46 -0.17 3.41 8.39
C LEU A 46 -1.14 2.20 8.35
N GLY A 47 -2.46 2.44 8.15
CA GLY A 47 -3.47 1.39 8.13
C GLY A 47 -3.72 0.71 9.47
N TYR A 48 -3.10 1.22 10.55
CA TYR A 48 -3.22 0.73 11.92
C TYR A 48 -4.31 1.46 12.71
N PHE A 49 -4.61 2.72 12.37
CA PHE A 49 -5.62 3.52 13.05
C PHE A 49 -6.95 3.54 12.28
N LYS A 50 -8.04 3.42 13.03
CA LYS A 50 -9.40 3.61 12.54
C LYS A 50 -9.73 5.11 12.37
N SER A 51 -9.23 5.92 13.30
CA SER A 51 -9.40 7.38 13.27
C SER A 51 -8.23 8.06 13.99
N ALA A 52 -7.92 9.28 13.57
CA ALA A 52 -7.00 10.18 14.24
C ALA A 52 -7.70 11.55 14.39
N LYS A 53 -7.65 12.13 15.58
CA LYS A 53 -8.17 13.48 15.85
C LYS A 53 -7.01 14.34 16.33
N ILE A 54 -6.73 15.42 15.61
CA ILE A 54 -5.69 16.39 15.96
C ILE A 54 -6.42 17.62 16.48
N ALA A 55 -6.21 17.95 17.74
CA ALA A 55 -6.81 19.11 18.41
C ALA A 55 -5.69 20.03 18.91
N PHE A 56 -5.92 21.32 18.82
CA PHE A 56 -5.05 22.35 19.33
C PHE A 56 -5.74 23.10 20.45
N GLU A 57 -5.05 23.29 21.56
CA GLU A 57 -5.51 24.05 22.71
C GLU A 57 -4.56 25.22 22.93
N GLU A 58 -5.10 26.42 23.04
CA GLU A 58 -4.30 27.58 23.40
C GLU A 58 -3.78 27.43 24.83
N GLN A 59 -2.48 27.55 25.00
CA GLN A 59 -1.89 27.60 26.32
C GLN A 59 -1.74 29.06 26.75
N PRO A 60 -2.26 29.41 27.92
CA PRO A 60 -1.95 30.73 28.50
C PRO A 60 -0.42 30.83 28.65
N ARG A 61 0.16 31.91 28.14
CA ARG A 61 1.53 32.24 28.38
C ARG A 61 1.70 32.27 29.91
N SER A 62 2.55 31.41 30.47
CA SER A 62 2.96 31.61 31.86
C SER A 62 3.60 33.01 31.88
N ALA A 63 3.02 33.89 32.66
CA ALA A 63 3.50 35.25 32.79
C ALA A 63 4.88 35.19 33.46
N ASP A 64 5.93 34.94 32.70
CA ASP A 64 7.26 35.43 33.05
C ASP A 64 7.21 36.93 32.87
N VAL A 65 7.03 37.56 34.03
CA VAL A 65 6.89 38.98 34.30
C VAL A 65 8.22 39.68 34.01
N THR A 66 8.64 39.76 32.76
CA THR A 66 9.83 40.54 32.43
C THR A 66 9.71 41.37 31.15
N ASP A 67 8.53 41.49 30.58
CA ASP A 67 8.28 42.44 29.47
C ASP A 67 7.27 43.52 29.86
N ILE A 68 7.40 44.08 31.06
CA ILE A 68 6.96 45.45 31.28
C ILE A 68 8.09 46.33 30.75
N VAL A 69 8.17 46.49 29.45
CA VAL A 69 8.83 47.65 28.88
C VAL A 69 7.94 48.84 29.23
N SER A 70 8.26 49.45 30.35
CA SER A 70 7.73 50.74 30.73
C SER A 70 8.21 51.78 29.69
N PHE A 71 7.40 51.99 28.68
CA PHE A 71 7.52 53.20 27.86
C PHE A 71 6.97 54.38 28.65
N ILE A 72 7.82 54.93 29.52
CA ILE A 72 7.62 56.25 30.02
C ILE A 72 8.26 57.20 29.01
N GLY A 73 7.44 57.93 28.30
CA GLY A 73 7.81 59.15 27.59
C GLY A 73 8.01 59.02 26.10
N ALA A 74 6.95 59.15 25.37
CA ALA A 74 6.91 59.89 24.09
C ALA A 74 5.48 60.26 23.74
N SER A 75 5.28 61.48 23.43
CA SER A 75 4.08 62.23 23.03
C SER A 75 3.19 61.49 22.02
N ALA A 76 1.91 61.79 22.19
CA ALA A 76 0.81 61.40 21.31
C ALA A 76 1.12 61.68 19.84
N ASP A 77 1.37 60.65 19.08
CA ASP A 77 0.99 60.58 17.67
C ASP A 77 0.74 59.13 17.32
N SER A 78 -0.33 58.90 16.57
CA SER A 78 -1.03 57.65 16.34
C SER A 78 -0.12 56.64 15.58
N THR A 79 0.62 55.84 16.29
CA THR A 79 1.21 54.60 15.81
C THR A 79 0.38 53.42 16.33
N GLN A 80 -0.41 52.83 15.50
CA GLN A 80 -1.02 51.51 15.75
C GLN A 80 0.13 50.52 15.95
N THR A 81 0.44 50.25 17.21
CA THR A 81 1.29 49.11 17.58
C THR A 81 0.51 47.84 17.27
N LEU A 82 0.84 47.20 16.15
CA LEU A 82 0.44 45.85 15.85
C LEU A 82 1.06 44.95 16.93
N TYR A 83 0.27 44.65 17.95
CA TYR A 83 0.61 43.64 18.94
C TYR A 83 0.52 42.29 18.21
N THR A 84 1.62 41.79 17.73
CA THR A 84 1.75 40.38 17.31
C THR A 84 1.69 39.55 18.59
N ARG A 85 0.48 39.09 18.92
CA ARG A 85 0.27 38.22 20.08
C ARG A 85 0.73 36.83 19.68
N GLU A 86 1.96 36.47 20.02
CA GLU A 86 2.44 35.12 19.89
C GLU A 86 1.70 34.24 20.91
N GLY A 87 0.86 33.33 20.42
CA GLY A 87 0.18 32.31 21.21
C GLY A 87 0.88 30.96 21.10
N TYR A 88 0.97 30.22 22.21
CA TYR A 88 1.43 28.82 22.20
C TYR A 88 0.25 27.88 22.06
N LEU A 89 0.39 26.88 21.19
CA LEU A 89 -0.63 25.84 20.96
C LEU A 89 -0.12 24.48 21.44
N ALA A 90 -0.83 23.86 22.36
CA ALA A 90 -0.64 22.45 22.68
C ALA A 90 -1.35 21.60 21.64
N CYS A 91 -0.62 20.70 21.01
CA CYS A 91 -1.17 19.76 20.02
C CYS A 91 -1.46 18.41 20.68
N ASN A 92 -2.72 18.03 20.72
CA ASN A 92 -3.19 16.74 21.21
C ASN A 92 -3.63 15.87 20.04
N ILE A 93 -3.01 14.70 19.88
CA ILE A 93 -3.33 13.73 18.82
C ILE A 93 -3.93 12.50 19.46
N LEU A 94 -5.25 12.30 19.28
CA LEU A 94 -5.97 11.13 19.74
C LEU A 94 -6.13 10.13 18.60
N CYS A 95 -5.48 8.96 18.72
CA CYS A 95 -5.51 7.92 17.73
C CYS A 95 -6.28 6.71 18.25
N THR A 96 -7.31 6.27 17.52
CA THR A 96 -8.07 5.06 17.83
C THR A 96 -7.55 3.91 16.95
N PRO A 97 -6.95 2.84 17.53
CA PRO A 97 -6.47 1.73 16.73
C PRO A 97 -7.63 0.92 16.13
N THR A 98 -7.40 0.32 14.96
CA THR A 98 -8.31 -0.66 14.35
C THR A 98 -8.04 -2.05 14.94
N LEU A 99 -8.90 -3.02 14.61
CA LEU A 99 -8.67 -4.42 14.98
C LEU A 99 -7.36 -4.91 14.35
N LYS A 100 -6.50 -5.49 15.18
CA LYS A 100 -5.19 -5.99 14.76
C LYS A 100 -5.30 -7.10 13.71
N GLN A 101 -6.30 -7.96 13.87
CA GLN A 101 -6.53 -9.12 13.01
C GLN A 101 -7.92 -9.04 12.38
N SER A 102 -8.03 -9.51 11.15
CA SER A 102 -9.31 -9.69 10.47
C SER A 102 -9.26 -10.94 9.60
N VAL A 103 -10.40 -11.61 9.54
CA VAL A 103 -10.64 -12.73 8.63
C VAL A 103 -11.75 -12.32 7.68
N LYS A 104 -11.58 -12.64 6.41
CA LYS A 104 -12.57 -12.40 5.35
C LYS A 104 -12.83 -13.72 4.65
N VAL A 105 -14.09 -14.02 4.39
CA VAL A 105 -14.51 -15.17 3.59
C VAL A 105 -15.33 -14.66 2.43
N ASP A 106 -14.90 -14.98 1.22
CA ASP A 106 -15.59 -14.65 -0.02
C ASP A 106 -16.02 -15.95 -0.69
N LEU A 107 -17.28 -16.01 -1.10
CA LEU A 107 -17.85 -17.09 -1.89
C LEU A 107 -18.35 -16.51 -3.20
N GLU A 108 -17.91 -17.06 -4.32
CA GLU A 108 -18.26 -16.61 -5.66
C GLU A 108 -18.82 -17.77 -6.47
N GLY A 109 -20.01 -17.59 -7.02
CA GLY A 109 -20.61 -18.49 -8.02
C GLY A 109 -20.48 -17.84 -9.40
N SER A 110 -19.99 -18.59 -10.38
CA SER A 110 -19.84 -18.11 -11.75
C SER A 110 -20.51 -19.06 -12.75
N THR A 111 -21.04 -18.51 -13.81
CA THR A 111 -21.54 -19.28 -14.94
C THR A 111 -21.10 -18.64 -16.25
N THR A 112 -20.52 -19.44 -17.10
CA THR A 112 -20.13 -19.07 -18.47
C THR A 112 -20.85 -19.98 -19.49
N SER A 113 -20.63 -19.75 -20.79
CA SER A 113 -21.11 -20.65 -21.81
C SER A 113 -20.62 -22.09 -21.64
N SER A 114 -19.40 -22.25 -21.07
CA SER A 114 -18.71 -23.54 -21.00
C SER A 114 -18.66 -24.16 -19.59
N PHE A 115 -18.80 -23.37 -18.53
CA PHE A 115 -18.60 -23.83 -17.14
C PHE A 115 -19.65 -23.29 -16.19
N TYR A 116 -19.93 -24.08 -15.14
CA TYR A 116 -20.44 -23.62 -13.84
C TYR A 116 -19.29 -23.64 -12.84
N GLY A 117 -19.05 -22.56 -12.13
CA GLY A 117 -17.96 -22.45 -11.18
C GLY A 117 -18.41 -22.04 -9.78
N LEU A 118 -17.71 -22.57 -8.78
CA LEU A 118 -17.77 -22.12 -7.40
C LEU A 118 -16.34 -21.86 -6.92
N LYS A 119 -16.11 -20.67 -6.35
CA LYS A 119 -14.82 -20.28 -5.82
C LYS A 119 -15.00 -19.76 -4.39
N ALA A 120 -14.15 -20.24 -3.49
CA ALA A 120 -14.09 -19.80 -2.10
C ALA A 120 -12.71 -19.20 -1.85
N THR A 121 -12.66 -18.05 -1.18
CA THR A 121 -11.42 -17.43 -0.74
C THR A 121 -11.52 -17.09 0.73
N VAL A 122 -10.53 -17.54 1.52
CA VAL A 122 -10.39 -17.22 2.94
C VAL A 122 -9.15 -16.37 3.09
N GLY A 123 -9.32 -15.12 3.53
CA GLY A 123 -8.26 -14.16 3.76
C GLY A 123 -8.06 -13.92 5.27
N TYR A 124 -6.82 -13.92 5.70
CA TYR A 124 -6.39 -13.48 7.02
C TYR A 124 -5.47 -12.28 6.88
N GLN A 125 -5.71 -11.24 7.68
CA GLN A 125 -4.87 -10.06 7.73
C GLN A 125 -4.47 -9.74 9.17
N ASN A 126 -3.18 -9.41 9.37
CA ASN A 126 -2.65 -8.88 10.63
C ASN A 126 -1.95 -7.54 10.35
N ARG A 127 -2.49 -6.45 10.92
CA ARG A 127 -2.07 -5.07 10.62
C ARG A 127 -0.88 -4.57 11.45
N ASN A 128 -0.29 -5.37 12.29
CA ASN A 128 0.84 -4.94 13.13
C ASN A 128 1.62 -6.15 13.63
N ILE A 129 2.19 -6.92 12.70
CA ILE A 129 2.82 -8.21 13.02
C ILE A 129 4.10 -8.02 13.85
N PHE A 130 4.94 -7.03 13.54
CA PHE A 130 6.21 -6.74 14.19
C PHE A 130 6.20 -5.45 15.03
N ARG A 131 5.03 -4.90 15.37
CA ARG A 131 4.85 -3.64 16.12
C ARG A 131 5.36 -2.39 15.40
N GLY A 132 5.47 -2.43 14.09
CA GLY A 132 5.88 -1.33 13.23
C GLY A 132 4.81 -0.91 12.23
N ALA A 133 3.53 -1.26 12.47
CA ALA A 133 2.41 -1.12 11.55
C ALA A 133 2.62 -1.88 10.22
N GLU A 134 3.39 -2.98 10.27
CA GLU A 134 3.50 -3.88 9.13
C GLU A 134 2.21 -4.69 8.97
N SER A 135 1.69 -4.76 7.75
CA SER A 135 0.54 -5.59 7.40
C SER A 135 1.01 -6.91 6.80
N PHE A 136 0.55 -7.99 7.39
CA PHE A 136 0.69 -9.33 6.85
C PHE A 136 -0.66 -9.81 6.36
N ASP A 137 -0.70 -10.24 5.11
CA ASP A 137 -1.89 -10.72 4.41
C ASP A 137 -1.63 -12.16 3.96
N LEU A 138 -2.57 -13.05 4.22
CA LEU A 138 -2.52 -14.45 3.79
C LEU A 138 -3.89 -14.82 3.24
N SER A 139 -3.95 -15.37 2.03
CA SER A 139 -5.20 -15.83 1.44
C SER A 139 -5.07 -17.23 0.86
N PHE A 140 -6.10 -18.02 1.08
CA PHE A 140 -6.30 -19.34 0.51
C PHE A 140 -7.49 -19.28 -0.44
N THR A 141 -7.30 -19.76 -1.65
CA THR A 141 -8.34 -19.83 -2.67
C THR A 141 -8.56 -21.27 -3.08
N ALA A 142 -9.80 -21.69 -3.13
CA ALA A 142 -10.20 -22.99 -3.68
C ALA A 142 -11.32 -22.78 -4.70
N GLY A 143 -11.13 -23.28 -5.91
CA GLY A 143 -12.09 -23.18 -7.00
C GLY A 143 -12.44 -24.54 -7.56
N TYR A 144 -13.70 -24.72 -7.90
CA TYR A 144 -14.21 -25.89 -8.58
C TYR A 144 -15.11 -25.46 -9.73
N GLU A 145 -14.82 -25.95 -10.92
CA GLU A 145 -15.62 -25.66 -12.11
C GLU A 145 -16.05 -26.96 -12.78
N PHE A 146 -17.28 -26.98 -13.22
CA PHE A 146 -17.87 -28.09 -13.93
C PHE A 146 -18.17 -27.71 -15.39
N MET A 147 -17.67 -28.50 -16.35
CA MET A 147 -17.82 -28.26 -17.79
C MET A 147 -19.18 -28.69 -18.29
N LYS A 148 -19.83 -27.84 -19.06
CA LYS A 148 -21.15 -28.10 -19.66
C LYS A 148 -21.09 -29.02 -20.86
N ALA A 149 -19.91 -29.21 -21.49
CA ALA A 149 -19.76 -30.00 -22.72
C ALA A 149 -19.94 -31.48 -22.46
N PRO A 150 -20.81 -32.22 -23.25
CA PRO A 150 -21.08 -33.64 -23.06
C PRO A 150 -19.87 -34.54 -23.38
N ASP A 151 -18.98 -34.12 -24.28
CA ASP A 151 -17.92 -34.97 -24.87
C ASP A 151 -16.53 -34.81 -24.23
N ALA A 152 -16.40 -33.98 -23.20
CA ALA A 152 -15.10 -33.80 -22.55
C ALA A 152 -14.69 -35.04 -21.72
N ARG A 153 -13.48 -35.55 -21.93
CA ARG A 153 -12.91 -36.68 -21.15
C ARG A 153 -12.84 -36.35 -19.65
N ARG A 154 -12.59 -35.11 -19.28
CA ARG A 154 -12.66 -34.58 -17.92
C ARG A 154 -13.64 -33.42 -17.88
N LYS A 155 -14.66 -33.51 -17.04
CA LYS A 155 -15.74 -32.49 -16.93
C LYS A 155 -15.54 -31.51 -15.83
N ARG A 156 -14.40 -31.56 -15.14
CA ARG A 156 -14.12 -30.74 -13.96
C ARG A 156 -12.79 -30.01 -14.08
N ALA A 157 -12.73 -28.80 -13.55
CA ALA A 157 -11.52 -28.07 -13.30
C ALA A 157 -11.42 -27.72 -11.81
N THR A 158 -10.24 -27.78 -11.26
CA THR A 158 -9.98 -27.40 -9.88
C THR A 158 -8.85 -26.38 -9.82
N GLU A 159 -8.96 -25.47 -8.88
CA GLU A 159 -7.97 -24.44 -8.61
C GLU A 159 -7.72 -24.35 -7.11
N PHE A 160 -6.43 -24.34 -6.70
CA PHE A 160 -6.00 -24.11 -5.34
C PHE A 160 -4.90 -23.09 -5.34
N GLY A 161 -5.06 -22.02 -4.55
CA GLY A 161 -4.10 -20.94 -4.48
C GLY A 161 -3.78 -20.54 -3.06
N VAL A 162 -2.53 -20.14 -2.84
CA VAL A 162 -2.07 -19.51 -1.61
C VAL A 162 -1.33 -18.24 -2.01
N THR A 163 -1.74 -17.11 -1.45
CA THR A 163 -1.06 -15.83 -1.63
C THR A 163 -0.70 -15.27 -0.27
N THR A 164 0.53 -14.85 -0.11
CA THR A 164 0.99 -14.17 1.10
C THR A 164 1.65 -12.85 0.74
N GLY A 165 1.38 -11.82 1.53
CA GLY A 165 1.92 -10.49 1.36
C GLY A 165 2.38 -9.89 2.67
N LEU A 166 3.49 -9.17 2.64
CA LEU A 166 4.00 -8.42 3.77
C LEU A 166 4.28 -6.99 3.34
N THR A 167 3.54 -6.04 3.92
CA THR A 167 3.66 -4.62 3.60
C THR A 167 4.30 -3.87 4.77
N PHE A 168 5.38 -3.17 4.48
CA PHE A 168 6.09 -2.31 5.43
C PHE A 168 5.74 -0.84 5.13
N PRO A 169 5.41 0.00 6.14
CA PRO A 169 5.17 1.43 5.96
C PRO A 169 6.48 2.24 5.85
N ARG A 170 7.44 1.72 5.12
CA ARG A 170 8.75 2.33 4.86
C ARG A 170 9.41 1.67 3.66
N PHE A 171 10.41 2.31 3.09
CA PHE A 171 11.27 1.65 2.11
C PHE A 171 12.25 0.68 2.78
N LEU A 172 12.25 -0.56 2.29
CA LEU A 172 13.24 -1.59 2.61
C LEU A 172 14.28 -1.62 1.49
N VAL A 173 15.28 -0.77 1.59
CA VAL A 173 16.40 -0.73 0.65
C VAL A 173 17.72 -0.87 1.42
N PRO A 174 18.74 -1.51 0.86
CA PRO A 174 19.99 -1.82 1.56
C PRO A 174 20.86 -0.58 1.88
N TRP A 175 20.55 0.56 1.27
CA TRP A 175 21.28 1.82 1.50
C TRP A 175 20.50 2.81 2.36
N ARG A 176 21.23 3.73 3.01
CA ARG A 176 20.63 4.77 3.87
C ARG A 176 19.75 5.72 3.06
N THR A 177 18.47 5.67 3.30
CA THR A 177 17.43 6.44 2.61
C THR A 177 17.19 7.84 3.19
N GLY A 178 18.19 8.47 3.78
CA GLY A 178 18.04 9.79 4.40
C GLY A 178 17.42 10.86 3.47
N ARG A 179 17.68 10.79 2.16
CA ARG A 179 17.07 11.66 1.16
C ARG A 179 15.60 11.36 0.86
N PHE A 180 15.13 10.13 1.08
CA PHE A 180 13.73 9.74 0.85
C PHE A 180 12.81 10.04 2.04
N ARG A 181 13.31 10.73 3.04
CA ARG A 181 12.53 11.15 4.21
C ARG A 181 11.45 12.18 3.87
N THR A 182 11.57 12.85 2.72
CA THR A 182 10.59 13.82 2.19
C THR A 182 9.51 13.17 1.33
N VAL A 183 9.67 11.89 0.99
CA VAL A 183 8.68 11.12 0.23
C VAL A 183 7.51 10.80 1.15
N ASN A 184 6.32 11.10 0.68
CA ASN A 184 5.10 10.87 1.44
C ASN A 184 4.68 9.39 1.34
N GLN A 185 4.34 8.81 2.49
CA GLN A 185 3.75 7.47 2.62
C GLN A 185 4.54 6.36 1.90
N PRO A 186 5.86 6.24 2.14
CA PRO A 186 6.66 5.18 1.53
C PRO A 186 6.19 3.81 2.04
N LYS A 187 6.00 2.86 1.12
CA LYS A 187 5.63 1.48 1.43
C LYS A 187 6.46 0.51 0.61
N THR A 188 6.80 -0.61 1.21
CA THR A 188 7.38 -1.76 0.51
C THR A 188 6.47 -2.94 0.71
N LYS A 189 6.02 -3.57 -0.37
CA LYS A 189 5.23 -4.81 -0.35
C LYS A 189 6.08 -5.93 -0.92
N VAL A 190 6.21 -7.01 -0.17
CA VAL A 190 6.76 -8.29 -0.62
C VAL A 190 5.59 -9.25 -0.76
N GLU A 191 5.48 -9.91 -1.91
CA GLU A 191 4.36 -10.78 -2.25
C GLU A 191 4.86 -12.09 -2.83
N LEU A 192 4.26 -13.18 -2.38
CA LEU A 192 4.51 -14.52 -2.88
C LEU A 192 3.15 -15.17 -3.15
N SER A 193 3.02 -15.84 -4.29
CA SER A 193 1.83 -16.65 -4.55
C SER A 193 2.18 -17.95 -5.26
N ILE A 194 1.38 -18.97 -4.96
CA ILE A 194 1.40 -20.26 -5.66
C ILE A 194 -0.04 -20.60 -5.98
N ASN A 195 -0.32 -20.90 -7.23
CA ASN A 195 -1.65 -21.28 -7.69
C ASN A 195 -1.55 -22.55 -8.52
N PHE A 196 -2.27 -23.55 -8.11
CA PHE A 196 -2.44 -24.84 -8.76
C PHE A 196 -3.70 -24.83 -9.59
N GLN A 197 -3.60 -25.11 -10.88
CA GLN A 197 -4.74 -25.20 -11.80
C GLN A 197 -4.74 -26.55 -12.51
N ASP A 198 -5.75 -27.38 -12.22
CA ASP A 198 -6.03 -28.59 -13.00
C ASP A 198 -7.26 -28.33 -13.86
N ARG A 199 -7.03 -28.18 -15.15
CA ARG A 199 -8.04 -27.96 -16.18
C ARG A 199 -8.28 -29.25 -16.97
N PRO A 200 -9.40 -29.39 -17.68
CA PRO A 200 -9.68 -30.61 -18.45
C PRO A 200 -8.57 -31.03 -19.42
N TYR A 201 -7.90 -30.08 -20.04
CA TYR A 201 -6.92 -30.32 -21.10
C TYR A 201 -5.46 -30.14 -20.67
N TYR A 202 -5.19 -29.54 -19.50
CA TYR A 202 -3.85 -29.33 -18.98
C TYR A 202 -3.87 -29.13 -17.46
N ALA A 203 -2.73 -29.27 -16.82
CA ALA A 203 -2.53 -28.82 -15.44
C ALA A 203 -1.25 -28.00 -15.34
N ARG A 204 -1.31 -26.92 -14.55
CA ARG A 204 -0.17 -26.03 -14.36
C ARG A 204 -0.09 -25.48 -12.94
N THR A 205 1.13 -25.19 -12.52
CA THR A 205 1.42 -24.44 -11.32
C THR A 205 1.92 -23.06 -11.71
N LEU A 206 1.30 -22.03 -11.17
CA LEU A 206 1.71 -20.65 -11.33
C LEU A 206 2.33 -20.19 -9.99
N SER A 207 3.62 -19.86 -10.01
CA SER A 207 4.30 -19.32 -8.85
C SER A 207 4.75 -17.90 -9.15
N SER A 208 4.48 -16.96 -8.24
CA SER A 208 4.96 -15.60 -8.40
C SER A 208 5.63 -15.08 -7.15
N ALA A 209 6.65 -14.24 -7.33
CA ALA A 209 7.34 -13.53 -6.27
C ALA A 209 7.65 -12.10 -6.72
N GLY A 210 7.40 -11.12 -5.85
CA GLY A 210 7.66 -9.74 -6.23
C GLY A 210 7.89 -8.82 -5.05
N ILE A 211 8.63 -7.74 -5.32
CA ILE A 211 8.86 -6.64 -4.39
C ILE A 211 8.36 -5.37 -5.05
N THR A 212 7.47 -4.66 -4.38
CA THR A 212 6.88 -3.42 -4.89
C THR A 212 7.17 -2.28 -3.92
N TYR A 213 7.74 -1.19 -4.42
CA TYR A 213 7.90 0.08 -3.73
C TYR A 213 6.78 1.02 -4.16
N MET A 214 6.09 1.61 -3.20
CA MET A 214 4.99 2.55 -3.44
C MET A 214 5.23 3.83 -2.65
N TRP A 215 4.96 4.98 -3.25
CA TRP A 215 5.05 6.28 -2.59
C TRP A 215 4.17 7.32 -3.26
N THR A 216 3.95 8.42 -2.56
CA THR A 216 3.28 9.61 -3.09
C THR A 216 4.25 10.78 -3.09
N ASN A 217 4.25 11.61 -4.11
CA ASN A 217 5.03 12.85 -4.13
C ASN A 217 4.16 14.05 -3.74
N SER A 218 2.91 13.99 -4.07
CA SER A 218 1.91 15.00 -3.73
C SER A 218 0.59 14.34 -3.34
N ARG A 219 -0.38 15.15 -2.92
CA ARG A 219 -1.74 14.66 -2.63
C ARG A 219 -2.41 13.98 -3.84
N TYR A 220 -1.94 14.27 -5.05
CA TYR A 220 -2.54 13.83 -6.31
C TYR A 220 -1.71 12.83 -7.09
N SER A 221 -0.41 12.70 -6.78
CA SER A 221 0.53 11.87 -7.54
C SER A 221 0.98 10.67 -6.72
N SER A 222 0.80 9.49 -7.28
CA SER A 222 1.23 8.21 -6.71
C SER A 222 2.18 7.50 -7.67
N PHE A 223 3.16 6.80 -7.12
CA PHE A 223 4.15 6.04 -7.86
C PHE A 223 4.20 4.61 -7.32
N SER A 224 4.46 3.68 -8.20
CA SER A 224 4.79 2.29 -7.88
C SER A 224 5.96 1.82 -8.74
N LEU A 225 6.90 1.16 -8.12
CA LEU A 225 8.04 0.53 -8.80
C LEU A 225 8.14 -0.91 -8.31
N ARG A 226 8.10 -1.86 -9.23
CA ARG A 226 8.29 -3.29 -8.95
C ARG A 226 9.57 -3.74 -9.65
N PRO A 227 10.74 -3.63 -8.99
CA PRO A 227 12.03 -3.95 -9.59
C PRO A 227 12.24 -5.45 -9.77
N ILE A 228 11.53 -6.25 -9.00
CA ILE A 228 11.59 -7.72 -9.05
C ILE A 228 10.16 -8.22 -9.19
N ASP A 229 9.87 -8.81 -10.34
CA ASP A 229 8.62 -9.50 -10.64
C ASP A 229 8.96 -10.82 -11.32
N ILE A 230 8.90 -11.89 -10.56
CA ILE A 230 9.24 -13.24 -11.03
C ILE A 230 7.94 -14.03 -11.13
N ASN A 231 7.68 -14.56 -12.31
CA ASN A 231 6.54 -15.43 -12.57
C ASN A 231 7.04 -16.73 -13.22
N VAL A 232 6.73 -17.84 -12.58
CA VAL A 232 7.08 -19.18 -13.06
C VAL A 232 5.81 -19.92 -13.39
N VAL A 233 5.69 -20.35 -14.61
CA VAL A 233 4.62 -21.24 -15.09
C VAL A 233 5.22 -22.61 -15.30
N ASP A 234 4.81 -23.57 -14.49
CA ASP A 234 5.22 -24.97 -14.63
C ASP A 234 4.06 -25.83 -15.08
N MET A 235 4.25 -26.56 -16.19
CA MET A 235 3.23 -27.46 -16.74
C MET A 235 3.33 -28.82 -16.07
N THR A 236 2.55 -29.01 -14.99
CA THR A 236 2.51 -30.28 -14.23
C THR A 236 1.91 -31.42 -15.08
N ARG A 237 0.99 -31.10 -15.97
CA ARG A 237 0.45 -32.00 -17.00
C ARG A 237 0.49 -31.27 -18.33
N PRO A 238 1.16 -31.84 -19.38
CA PRO A 238 1.19 -31.23 -20.68
C PRO A 238 -0.22 -31.09 -21.27
N VAL A 239 -0.36 -30.14 -22.17
CA VAL A 239 -1.63 -29.91 -22.84
C VAL A 239 -2.01 -31.13 -23.74
N ASP A 240 -3.27 -31.49 -23.70
CA ASP A 240 -3.79 -32.56 -24.55
C ASP A 240 -3.63 -32.18 -26.04
N PRO A 241 -2.99 -33.04 -26.89
CA PRO A 241 -2.84 -32.77 -28.31
C PRO A 241 -4.17 -32.53 -29.04
N GLU A 242 -5.24 -33.17 -28.63
CA GLU A 242 -6.59 -32.94 -29.20
C GLU A 242 -7.08 -31.51 -28.97
N PHE A 243 -6.71 -30.89 -27.84
CA PHE A 243 -7.07 -29.50 -27.55
C PHE A 243 -6.34 -28.48 -28.43
N LEU A 244 -5.09 -28.75 -28.77
CA LEU A 244 -4.34 -27.93 -29.71
C LEU A 244 -4.79 -28.14 -31.17
N GLY A 245 -5.36 -29.27 -31.46
CA GLY A 245 -5.77 -29.65 -32.83
C GLY A 245 -4.59 -29.55 -33.80
N ASN A 246 -4.90 -29.26 -35.08
CA ASN A 246 -3.90 -29.03 -36.12
C ASN A 246 -3.39 -27.58 -36.15
N THR A 247 -3.33 -26.92 -35.00
CA THR A 247 -2.91 -25.52 -34.95
C THR A 247 -1.39 -25.37 -35.21
N SER A 248 -1.05 -24.65 -36.30
CA SER A 248 0.33 -24.24 -36.60
C SER A 248 0.73 -22.95 -35.88
N ASN A 249 -0.12 -22.42 -35.00
CA ASN A 249 0.16 -21.19 -34.29
C ASN A 249 1.22 -21.41 -33.17
N LYS A 250 2.46 -21.05 -33.47
CA LYS A 250 3.59 -21.18 -32.52
C LYS A 250 3.39 -20.42 -31.21
N TYR A 251 2.68 -19.30 -31.22
CA TYR A 251 2.39 -18.53 -30.00
C TYR A 251 1.47 -19.31 -29.07
N LEU A 252 0.44 -19.94 -29.61
CA LEU A 252 -0.46 -20.78 -28.83
C LEU A 252 0.26 -21.98 -28.24
N ILE A 253 1.05 -22.69 -29.05
CA ILE A 253 1.85 -23.84 -28.59
C ILE A 253 2.83 -23.42 -27.48
N ASN A 254 3.51 -22.29 -27.64
CA ASN A 254 4.48 -21.80 -26.66
C ASN A 254 3.81 -21.33 -25.35
N SER A 255 2.57 -20.86 -25.38
CA SER A 255 1.84 -20.46 -24.16
C SER A 255 1.55 -21.61 -23.20
N PHE A 256 1.66 -22.87 -23.67
CA PHE A 256 1.50 -24.08 -22.86
C PHE A 256 2.82 -24.76 -22.52
N LYS A 257 3.93 -24.04 -22.55
CA LYS A 257 5.24 -24.53 -22.08
C LYS A 257 5.55 -24.00 -20.69
N THR A 258 6.43 -24.71 -19.99
CA THR A 258 7.04 -24.20 -18.79
C THR A 258 7.84 -22.93 -19.11
N GLN A 259 7.58 -21.85 -18.38
CA GLN A 259 8.16 -20.53 -18.63
C GLN A 259 8.60 -19.90 -17.34
N PHE A 260 9.75 -19.24 -17.40
CA PHE A 260 10.24 -18.32 -16.37
C PHE A 260 10.19 -16.90 -16.92
N ILE A 261 9.45 -16.02 -16.26
CA ILE A 261 9.25 -14.65 -16.70
C ILE A 261 9.73 -13.73 -15.58
N GLY A 262 10.86 -13.07 -15.81
CA GLY A 262 11.35 -11.99 -14.95
C GLY A 262 10.99 -10.64 -15.55
N GLY A 263 10.49 -9.74 -14.73
CA GLY A 263 10.02 -8.43 -15.19
C GLY A 263 10.34 -7.30 -14.22
N LEU A 264 10.21 -6.09 -14.75
CA LEU A 264 10.26 -4.83 -14.02
C LEU A 264 9.02 -4.03 -14.42
N SER A 265 8.30 -3.48 -13.45
CA SER A 265 7.17 -2.60 -13.75
C SER A 265 7.26 -1.27 -13.02
N PHE A 266 6.79 -0.22 -13.69
CA PHE A 266 6.67 1.13 -13.16
C PHE A 266 5.27 1.66 -13.42
N GLY A 267 4.63 2.19 -12.37
CA GLY A 267 3.33 2.82 -12.44
C GLY A 267 3.35 4.25 -11.92
N TYR A 268 2.68 5.13 -12.62
CA TYR A 268 2.41 6.51 -12.22
C TYR A 268 0.92 6.80 -12.30
N GLY A 269 0.38 7.39 -11.23
CA GLY A 269 -1.00 7.81 -11.16
C GLY A 269 -1.12 9.26 -10.74
N TYR A 270 -1.91 10.05 -11.48
CA TYR A 270 -2.31 11.40 -11.11
C TYR A 270 -3.83 11.49 -11.05
N ASN A 271 -4.37 11.99 -9.93
CA ASN A 271 -5.82 12.16 -9.75
C ASN A 271 -6.11 13.41 -8.91
N ASN A 272 -6.74 14.42 -9.53
CA ASN A 272 -7.12 15.66 -8.85
C ASN A 272 -8.61 15.78 -8.49
N GLN A 273 -9.39 14.71 -8.64
CA GLN A 273 -10.83 14.70 -8.38
C GLN A 273 -11.20 15.19 -6.97
N ARG A 274 -10.33 14.95 -5.98
CA ARG A 274 -10.57 15.36 -4.58
C ARG A 274 -10.52 16.87 -4.34
N LYS A 275 -9.97 17.65 -5.28
CA LYS A 275 -9.82 19.11 -5.13
C LYS A 275 -11.02 19.87 -5.67
N ASN A 276 -11.66 19.35 -6.70
CA ASN A 276 -12.66 20.07 -7.49
C ASN A 276 -14.04 19.45 -7.32
N LEU A 277 -14.73 19.83 -6.24
CA LEU A 277 -16.16 19.59 -6.06
C LEU A 277 -16.96 20.52 -6.98
N GLY A 278 -16.85 20.41 -8.29
CA GLY A 278 -17.54 21.25 -9.28
C GLY A 278 -16.68 21.78 -10.43
N GLY A 279 -15.40 21.39 -10.50
CA GLY A 279 -14.48 21.72 -11.61
C GLY A 279 -14.02 20.51 -12.41
N ASN A 280 -13.21 20.74 -13.42
CA ASN A 280 -12.65 19.69 -14.28
C ASN A 280 -11.77 18.72 -13.46
N ALA A 281 -12.13 17.44 -13.44
CA ALA A 281 -11.36 16.38 -12.82
C ALA A 281 -10.47 15.69 -13.87
N THR A 282 -9.19 15.54 -13.55
CA THR A 282 -8.23 14.85 -14.40
C THR A 282 -7.71 13.61 -13.69
N ASN A 283 -7.75 12.47 -14.39
CA ASN A 283 -7.17 11.21 -13.94
C ASN A 283 -6.26 10.68 -15.04
N ILE A 284 -4.97 10.56 -14.75
CA ILE A 284 -3.96 10.04 -15.67
C ILE A 284 -3.32 8.84 -15.01
N ARG A 285 -3.22 7.72 -15.75
CA ARG A 285 -2.48 6.54 -15.35
C ARG A 285 -1.49 6.18 -16.45
N PHE A 286 -0.26 5.99 -16.05
CA PHE A 286 0.79 5.49 -16.92
C PHE A 286 1.38 4.22 -16.29
N ASN A 287 1.44 3.13 -17.05
CA ASN A 287 2.08 1.89 -16.65
C ASN A 287 3.07 1.49 -17.74
N ALA A 288 4.28 1.16 -17.32
CA ALA A 288 5.33 0.59 -18.16
C ALA A 288 5.78 -0.73 -17.53
N GLU A 289 5.85 -1.77 -18.35
CA GLU A 289 6.29 -3.09 -17.93
C GLU A 289 7.27 -3.65 -18.95
N THR A 290 8.34 -4.27 -18.46
CA THR A 290 9.30 -5.01 -19.27
C THR A 290 9.37 -6.43 -18.76
N ALA A 291 9.36 -7.41 -19.66
CA ALA A 291 9.47 -8.82 -19.34
C ALA A 291 10.59 -9.48 -20.17
N GLY A 292 11.30 -10.43 -19.56
CA GLY A 292 12.37 -11.19 -20.24
C GLY A 292 13.79 -10.60 -20.13
N ASN A 293 13.92 -9.28 -20.03
CA ASN A 293 15.21 -8.57 -20.11
C ASN A 293 16.15 -8.84 -18.90
N LEU A 294 15.60 -9.25 -17.75
CA LEU A 294 16.43 -9.55 -16.56
C LEU A 294 17.29 -10.81 -16.73
N ILE A 295 16.83 -11.77 -17.51
CA ILE A 295 17.54 -13.02 -17.75
C ILE A 295 18.70 -12.76 -18.70
N ASP A 296 18.46 -12.01 -19.77
CA ASP A 296 19.47 -11.63 -20.76
C ASP A 296 20.59 -10.80 -20.14
N ALA A 297 20.25 -9.87 -19.24
CA ALA A 297 21.23 -9.06 -18.51
C ALA A 297 22.12 -9.88 -17.53
N VAL A 298 21.62 -10.99 -16.98
CA VAL A 298 22.39 -11.87 -16.08
C VAL A 298 23.26 -12.85 -16.87
N GLU A 299 22.84 -13.27 -18.07
CA GLU A 299 23.59 -14.17 -18.92
C GLU A 299 24.80 -13.47 -19.62
N HIS A 300 24.74 -12.13 -19.72
CA HIS A 300 25.80 -11.29 -20.31
C HIS A 300 26.64 -10.53 -19.26
N ALA A 301 26.44 -10.73 -17.95
CA ALA A 301 27.23 -10.15 -16.86
C ALA A 301 28.19 -11.16 -16.23
#